data_b0262355885b9fc379e7b73cc056c061
#
_entry.id   b0262355885b9fc379e7b73cc056c061
#
_cell.length_a   1.000
_cell.length_b   1.000
_cell.length_c   1.000
_cell.angle_alpha   90.00
_cell.angle_beta   90.00
_cell.angle_gamma   90.00
#
_symmetry.space_group_name_H-M   'P 1'
#
loop_
_entity.id
_entity.type
_entity.pdbx_description
1 polymer ?
#
loop_
_entity_poly.entity_id
_entity_poly.type
_entity_poly.pdbx_seq_one_letter_code
_entity_poly.pdbx_strand_id
1 'polypeptide(L)'
;MSLFIETIRIIDGKAFNIDLHNQRLNSTRLHFFGKIAEINIDNMIDPSPYKELTKCRIAYNKEIVSIEYIPYQIRPVSSLRLVKDNTIEYSWKTTNRETINRLFASRQKYDDILIVKNDLITDTSICNVAFSDGNRWKNPEKPLLKGTQREYLLRRGTIQEARISTDDISKYKHISLFNAMIGFGEIILPITSINI
;
A
#
# COMPACT_ATOMS: atom_id res chain seq x y z
N MET A 1 15.89 -13.44 11.31
CA MET A 1 14.49 -13.86 11.07
C MET A 1 13.74 -12.67 10.52
N SER A 2 13.01 -12.83 9.41
CA SER A 2 12.30 -11.71 8.78
C SER A 2 11.22 -11.15 9.70
N LEU A 3 11.15 -9.83 9.81
CA LEU A 3 10.14 -9.10 10.56
C LEU A 3 9.13 -8.50 9.58
N PHE A 4 7.85 -8.73 9.85
CA PHE A 4 6.72 -8.22 9.06
C PHE A 4 6.02 -7.10 9.80
N ILE A 5 5.23 -6.30 9.08
CA ILE A 5 4.50 -5.19 9.67
C ILE A 5 3.06 -5.11 9.19
N GLU A 6 2.16 -4.76 10.10
CA GLU A 6 0.89 -4.15 9.75
C GLU A 6 0.93 -2.65 10.05
N THR A 7 0.16 -1.90 9.27
CA THR A 7 0.03 -0.44 9.43
C THR A 7 -1.44 -0.13 9.31
N ILE A 8 -2.07 0.22 10.42
CA ILE A 8 -3.51 0.36 10.55
C ILE A 8 -3.84 1.83 10.78
N ARG A 9 -4.78 2.36 10.00
CA ARG A 9 -5.32 3.71 10.17
C ARG A 9 -6.23 3.73 11.38
N ILE A 10 -5.99 4.68 12.27
CA ILE A 10 -6.89 5.02 13.36
C ILE A 10 -7.25 6.50 13.23
N ILE A 11 -8.52 6.83 13.36
CA ILE A 11 -9.04 8.18 13.44
C ILE A 11 -10.39 8.14 14.18
N ASP A 12 -10.71 9.16 14.96
CA ASP A 12 -11.94 9.25 15.76
C ASP A 12 -12.18 8.03 16.66
N GLY A 13 -11.10 7.45 17.19
CA GLY A 13 -11.17 6.27 18.05
C GLY A 13 -11.53 4.97 17.34
N LYS A 14 -11.43 4.92 16.02
CA LYS A 14 -11.78 3.73 15.19
C LYS A 14 -10.61 3.26 14.37
N ALA A 15 -10.38 1.96 14.40
CA ALA A 15 -9.41 1.31 13.51
C ALA A 15 -10.11 0.83 12.23
N PHE A 16 -9.45 0.99 11.08
CA PHE A 16 -10.02 0.70 9.77
C PHE A 16 -9.49 -0.62 9.19
N ASN A 17 -10.37 -1.36 8.50
CA ASN A 17 -10.06 -2.59 7.76
C ASN A 17 -9.36 -3.68 8.61
N ILE A 18 -9.70 -3.78 9.88
CA ILE A 18 -9.05 -4.69 10.84
C ILE A 18 -9.12 -6.14 10.37
N ASP A 19 -10.26 -6.58 9.84
CA ASP A 19 -10.47 -7.91 9.30
C ASP A 19 -9.46 -8.24 8.17
N LEU A 20 -9.20 -7.27 7.28
CA LEU A 20 -8.23 -7.43 6.19
C LEU A 20 -6.77 -7.44 6.71
N HIS A 21 -6.50 -6.68 7.78
CA HIS A 21 -5.21 -6.72 8.47
C HIS A 21 -5.00 -8.06 9.17
N ASN A 22 -6.01 -8.60 9.85
CA ASN A 22 -6.00 -9.93 10.45
C ASN A 22 -5.75 -11.01 9.39
N GLN A 23 -6.47 -10.96 8.27
CA GLN A 23 -6.28 -11.91 7.16
C GLN A 23 -4.85 -11.88 6.62
N ARG A 24 -4.31 -10.69 6.34
CA ARG A 24 -2.94 -10.58 5.80
C ARG A 24 -1.88 -11.02 6.80
N LEU A 25 -1.99 -10.61 8.07
CA LEU A 25 -1.08 -11.01 9.14
C LEU A 25 -1.05 -12.54 9.28
N ASN A 26 -2.20 -13.18 9.40
CA ASN A 26 -2.28 -14.62 9.59
C ASN A 26 -1.87 -15.41 8.33
N SER A 27 -2.18 -14.91 7.12
CA SER A 27 -1.69 -15.50 5.87
C SER A 27 -0.16 -15.42 5.77
N THR A 28 0.43 -14.30 6.18
CA THR A 28 1.90 -14.15 6.24
C THR A 28 2.51 -15.14 7.23
N ARG A 29 1.93 -15.25 8.43
CA ARG A 29 2.40 -16.17 9.46
C ARG A 29 2.29 -17.62 9.02
N LEU A 30 1.16 -18.00 8.40
CA LEU A 30 0.97 -19.34 7.85
C LEU A 30 2.02 -19.69 6.80
N HIS A 31 2.32 -18.74 5.89
CA HIS A 31 3.28 -18.95 4.81
C HIS A 31 4.71 -19.17 5.33
N PHE A 32 5.16 -18.33 6.28
CA PHE A 32 6.56 -18.34 6.74
C PHE A 32 6.85 -19.26 7.93
N PHE A 33 5.83 -19.57 8.72
CA PHE A 33 6.00 -20.30 9.99
C PHE A 33 5.13 -21.55 10.11
N GLY A 34 4.35 -21.86 9.07
CA GLY A 34 3.45 -23.01 9.08
C GLY A 34 2.19 -22.78 9.93
N LYS A 35 1.51 -23.87 10.24
CA LYS A 35 0.24 -23.84 10.99
C LYS A 35 0.51 -23.50 12.47
N ILE A 36 0.14 -22.31 12.87
CA ILE A 36 0.22 -21.77 14.23
C ILE A 36 -1.11 -21.10 14.59
N ALA A 37 -1.36 -20.86 15.88
CA ALA A 37 -2.59 -20.19 16.32
C ALA A 37 -2.72 -18.81 15.67
N GLU A 38 -3.95 -18.48 15.23
CA GLU A 38 -4.22 -17.18 14.65
C GLU A 38 -4.14 -16.06 15.71
N ILE A 39 -3.70 -14.90 15.26
CA ILE A 39 -3.72 -13.67 16.04
C ILE A 39 -4.92 -12.85 15.62
N ASN A 40 -5.67 -12.35 16.59
CA ASN A 40 -6.72 -11.35 16.38
C ASN A 40 -6.23 -9.98 16.88
N ILE A 41 -5.97 -9.06 15.95
CA ILE A 41 -5.47 -7.72 16.22
C ILE A 41 -6.48 -6.92 17.07
N ASP A 42 -7.81 -7.13 16.90
CA ASP A 42 -8.83 -6.41 17.66
C ASP A 42 -8.65 -6.57 19.17
N ASN A 43 -8.18 -7.73 19.61
CA ASN A 43 -7.93 -8.02 21.02
C ASN A 43 -6.62 -7.41 21.56
N MET A 44 -5.82 -6.79 20.70
CA MET A 44 -4.45 -6.36 21.01
C MET A 44 -4.26 -4.85 20.92
N ILE A 45 -5.20 -4.13 20.28
CA ILE A 45 -5.11 -2.69 20.09
C ILE A 45 -6.29 -1.99 20.77
N ASP A 46 -6.04 -0.79 21.30
CA ASP A 46 -7.09 0.11 21.75
C ASP A 46 -7.04 1.39 20.91
N PRO A 47 -7.95 1.56 19.94
CA PRO A 47 -8.01 2.77 19.11
C PRO A 47 -8.69 3.95 19.82
N SER A 48 -9.45 3.72 20.92
CA SER A 48 -10.36 4.69 21.53
C SER A 48 -9.72 6.01 21.97
N PRO A 49 -8.44 6.07 22.44
CA PRO A 49 -7.81 7.31 22.84
C PRO A 49 -7.43 8.23 21.67
N TYR A 50 -7.33 7.70 20.45
CA TYR A 50 -6.74 8.39 19.30
C TYR A 50 -7.82 9.07 18.45
N LYS A 51 -7.98 10.38 18.59
CA LYS A 51 -8.97 11.18 17.83
C LYS A 51 -8.41 11.63 16.48
N GLU A 52 -7.14 12.03 16.46
CA GLU A 52 -6.44 12.45 15.25
C GLU A 52 -5.94 11.26 14.43
N LEU A 53 -5.61 11.51 13.17
CA LEU A 53 -5.06 10.49 12.28
C LEU A 53 -3.79 9.87 12.88
N THR A 54 -3.91 8.63 13.30
CA THR A 54 -2.87 7.87 13.99
C THR A 54 -2.55 6.59 13.23
N LYS A 55 -1.27 6.30 13.11
CA LYS A 55 -0.74 5.05 12.54
C LYS A 55 -0.49 4.06 13.67
N CYS A 56 -1.31 3.03 13.78
CA CYS A 56 -0.99 1.86 14.59
C CYS A 56 -0.08 0.95 13.76
N ARG A 57 1.19 0.83 14.18
CA ARG A 57 2.19 -0.01 13.57
C ARG A 57 2.41 -1.24 14.41
N ILE A 58 2.16 -2.42 13.84
CA ILE A 58 2.36 -3.71 14.49
C ILE A 58 3.52 -4.40 13.79
N ALA A 59 4.59 -4.69 14.52
CA ALA A 59 5.69 -5.52 14.05
C ALA A 59 5.52 -6.95 14.58
N TYR A 60 5.73 -7.94 13.72
CA TYR A 60 5.50 -9.34 14.06
C TYR A 60 6.40 -10.31 13.30
N ASN A 61 6.56 -11.48 13.88
CA ASN A 61 7.07 -12.69 13.25
C ASN A 61 6.07 -13.84 13.54
N LYS A 62 6.47 -14.87 14.27
CA LYS A 62 5.54 -15.88 14.83
C LYS A 62 4.57 -15.23 15.82
N GLU A 63 5.04 -14.26 16.57
CA GLU A 63 4.30 -13.53 17.60
C GLU A 63 4.36 -12.02 17.32
N ILE A 64 3.52 -11.25 18.00
CA ILE A 64 3.63 -9.79 17.99
C ILE A 64 4.92 -9.39 18.73
N VAL A 65 5.71 -8.55 18.09
CA VAL A 65 6.99 -8.04 18.63
C VAL A 65 6.79 -6.64 19.24
N SER A 66 6.05 -5.77 18.55
CA SER A 66 5.71 -4.43 19.08
C SER A 66 4.42 -3.91 18.47
N ILE A 67 3.75 -3.05 19.24
CA ILE A 67 2.60 -2.24 18.80
C ILE A 67 2.92 -0.79 19.16
N GLU A 68 2.90 0.08 18.17
CA GLU A 68 3.26 1.49 18.30
C GLU A 68 2.13 2.35 17.72
N TYR A 69 1.80 3.45 18.41
CA TYR A 69 0.83 4.44 17.94
C TYR A 69 1.58 5.75 17.65
N ILE A 70 1.52 6.18 16.41
CA ILE A 70 2.31 7.29 15.90
C ILE A 70 1.39 8.29 15.21
N PRO A 71 1.36 9.57 15.60
CA PRO A 71 0.66 10.60 14.84
C PRO A 71 1.09 10.56 13.37
N TYR A 72 0.15 10.63 12.45
CA TYR A 72 0.45 10.48 11.04
C TYR A 72 0.03 11.70 10.23
N GLN A 73 0.93 12.15 9.38
CA GLN A 73 0.65 13.18 8.40
C GLN A 73 0.85 12.60 6.99
N ILE A 74 -0.14 12.82 6.14
CA ILE A 74 -0.05 12.41 4.75
C ILE A 74 0.97 13.31 4.06
N ARG A 75 2.03 12.71 3.52
CA ARG A 75 3.01 13.43 2.72
C ARG A 75 2.36 13.82 1.39
N PRO A 76 2.37 15.11 1.02
CA PRO A 76 1.87 15.52 -0.28
C PRO A 76 2.71 14.89 -1.41
N VAL A 77 2.02 14.48 -2.46
CA VAL A 77 2.62 13.99 -3.70
C VAL A 77 1.91 14.70 -4.84
N SER A 78 2.66 15.32 -5.72
CA SER A 78 2.19 16.06 -6.90
C SER A 78 2.84 15.57 -8.20
N SER A 79 3.91 14.78 -8.10
CA SER A 79 4.69 14.32 -9.24
C SER A 79 5.28 12.93 -9.01
N LEU A 80 5.34 12.13 -10.07
CA LEU A 80 5.85 10.77 -10.06
C LEU A 80 6.92 10.60 -11.13
N ARG A 81 8.03 9.94 -10.77
CA ARG A 81 9.01 9.45 -11.71
C ARG A 81 8.76 7.98 -12.00
N LEU A 82 8.64 7.63 -13.27
CA LEU A 82 8.58 6.23 -13.68
C LEU A 82 9.97 5.60 -13.52
N VAL A 83 10.04 4.46 -12.80
CA VAL A 83 11.28 3.71 -12.59
C VAL A 83 11.05 2.23 -12.89
N LYS A 84 11.99 1.62 -13.63
CA LYS A 84 11.88 0.21 -14.04
C LYS A 84 12.82 -0.64 -13.21
N ASP A 85 12.29 -1.70 -12.60
CA ASP A 85 13.08 -2.75 -11.95
C ASP A 85 12.33 -4.08 -12.06
N ASN A 86 12.85 -4.97 -12.92
CA ASN A 86 12.23 -6.28 -13.19
C ASN A 86 12.55 -7.30 -12.10
N THR A 87 13.49 -7.00 -11.21
CA THR A 87 13.96 -7.91 -10.15
C THR A 87 13.33 -7.63 -8.79
N ILE A 88 12.64 -6.49 -8.65
CA ILE A 88 12.04 -6.10 -7.38
C ILE A 88 11.03 -7.14 -6.88
N GLU A 89 11.16 -7.52 -5.61
CA GLU A 89 10.23 -8.41 -4.91
C GLU A 89 9.78 -7.75 -3.60
N TYR A 90 8.47 -7.60 -3.42
CA TYR A 90 7.86 -7.08 -2.20
C TYR A 90 6.44 -7.62 -1.99
N SER A 91 6.25 -8.93 -2.25
CA SER A 91 4.93 -9.58 -2.12
C SER A 91 4.42 -9.66 -0.68
N TRP A 92 5.34 -9.54 0.29
CA TRP A 92 5.05 -9.55 1.72
C TRP A 92 5.46 -8.24 2.35
N LYS A 93 4.66 -7.73 3.29
CA LYS A 93 4.92 -6.45 3.95
C LYS A 93 5.99 -6.59 5.03
N THR A 94 7.25 -6.68 4.59
CA THR A 94 8.42 -6.84 5.47
C THR A 94 8.97 -5.48 5.92
N THR A 95 9.81 -5.50 6.96
CA THR A 95 10.60 -4.33 7.36
C THR A 95 11.77 -4.07 6.41
N ASN A 96 12.22 -5.09 5.67
CA ASN A 96 13.25 -4.91 4.65
C ASN A 96 12.63 -4.24 3.42
N ARG A 97 13.02 -2.99 3.20
CA ARG A 97 12.58 -2.14 2.09
C ARG A 97 13.75 -1.61 1.26
N GLU A 98 14.89 -2.26 1.34
CA GLU A 98 16.14 -1.78 0.75
C GLU A 98 15.97 -1.46 -0.75
N THR A 99 15.42 -2.39 -1.53
CA THR A 99 15.21 -2.18 -2.97
C THR A 99 14.24 -1.02 -3.23
N ILE A 100 13.10 -0.96 -2.52
CA ILE A 100 12.14 0.15 -2.67
C ILE A 100 12.80 1.47 -2.28
N ASN A 101 13.56 1.51 -1.20
CA ASN A 101 14.23 2.73 -0.73
C ASN A 101 15.31 3.19 -1.73
N ARG A 102 16.06 2.28 -2.33
CA ARG A 102 17.02 2.57 -3.40
C ARG A 102 16.32 3.17 -4.62
N LEU A 103 15.21 2.57 -5.07
CA LEU A 103 14.43 3.11 -6.19
C LEU A 103 13.83 4.49 -5.83
N PHE A 104 13.30 4.64 -4.63
CA PHE A 104 12.78 5.92 -4.15
C PHE A 104 13.88 7.00 -4.10
N ALA A 105 15.09 6.66 -3.69
CA ALA A 105 16.23 7.59 -3.70
C ALA A 105 16.55 8.10 -5.12
N SER A 106 16.28 7.31 -6.16
CA SER A 106 16.49 7.70 -7.55
C SER A 106 15.41 8.64 -8.13
N ARG A 107 14.40 9.04 -7.34
CA ARG A 107 13.27 9.87 -7.81
C ARG A 107 13.65 11.27 -8.33
N GLN A 108 14.90 11.70 -8.08
CA GLN A 108 15.38 13.05 -8.46
C GLN A 108 14.53 14.17 -7.82
N LYS A 109 13.98 15.07 -8.65
CA LYS A 109 13.14 16.22 -8.22
C LYS A 109 11.66 15.84 -8.00
N TYR A 110 11.27 14.62 -8.27
CA TYR A 110 9.87 14.17 -8.14
C TYR A 110 9.55 13.76 -6.70
N ASP A 111 8.28 13.83 -6.33
CA ASP A 111 7.85 13.54 -4.95
C ASP A 111 7.87 12.04 -4.64
N ASP A 112 7.53 11.20 -5.63
CA ASP A 112 7.55 9.75 -5.48
C ASP A 112 7.90 9.07 -6.81
N ILE A 113 7.93 7.74 -6.80
CA ILE A 113 8.18 6.90 -7.96
C ILE A 113 6.94 6.12 -8.34
N LEU A 114 6.80 5.79 -9.61
CA LEU A 114 5.87 4.80 -10.12
C LEU A 114 6.69 3.62 -10.66
N ILE A 115 6.56 2.46 -10.03
CA ILE A 115 7.41 1.30 -10.29
C ILE A 115 6.83 0.46 -11.43
N VAL A 116 7.69 0.13 -12.39
CA VAL A 116 7.40 -0.76 -13.51
C VAL A 116 8.18 -2.06 -13.35
N LYS A 117 7.49 -3.19 -13.42
CA LYS A 117 8.08 -4.53 -13.42
C LYS A 117 7.56 -5.30 -14.62
N ASN A 118 8.48 -5.80 -15.48
CA ASN A 118 8.14 -6.53 -16.71
C ASN A 118 7.15 -5.76 -17.61
N ASP A 119 7.44 -4.48 -17.82
CA ASP A 119 6.65 -3.52 -18.61
C ASP A 119 5.23 -3.22 -18.06
N LEU A 120 4.89 -3.71 -16.89
CA LEU A 120 3.62 -3.45 -16.21
C LEU A 120 3.82 -2.50 -15.04
N ILE A 121 2.87 -1.59 -14.89
CA ILE A 121 2.76 -0.74 -13.71
C ILE A 121 2.45 -1.61 -12.50
N THR A 122 3.05 -1.28 -11.36
CA THR A 122 2.81 -1.98 -10.09
C THR A 122 2.34 -1.01 -9.00
N ASP A 123 3.24 -0.43 -8.23
CA ASP A 123 2.98 0.42 -7.06
C ASP A 123 3.85 1.68 -7.09
N THR A 124 3.61 2.62 -6.16
CA THR A 124 4.60 3.65 -5.81
C THR A 124 5.53 3.14 -4.71
N SER A 125 6.32 4.03 -4.11
CA SER A 125 7.19 3.63 -2.99
C SER A 125 6.40 3.12 -1.77
N ILE A 126 5.16 3.59 -1.57
CA ILE A 126 4.33 3.24 -0.40
C ILE A 126 2.85 2.99 -0.71
N CYS A 127 2.38 3.26 -1.91
CA CYS A 127 0.96 3.19 -2.29
C CYS A 127 0.71 2.19 -3.40
N ASN A 128 -0.44 1.51 -3.33
CA ASN A 128 -1.08 0.98 -4.53
C ASN A 128 -1.63 2.15 -5.37
N VAL A 129 -1.87 1.91 -6.64
CA VAL A 129 -2.34 2.93 -7.57
C VAL A 129 -3.60 2.47 -8.31
N ALA A 130 -4.43 3.43 -8.70
CA ALA A 130 -5.50 3.17 -9.67
C ALA A 130 -5.54 4.30 -10.70
N PHE A 131 -5.82 3.94 -11.93
CA PHE A 131 -5.89 4.83 -13.09
C PHE A 131 -7.34 5.02 -13.53
N SER A 132 -7.71 6.23 -13.91
CA SER A 132 -9.05 6.53 -14.40
C SER A 132 -9.01 7.20 -15.78
N ASP A 133 -9.85 6.72 -16.68
CA ASP A 133 -10.16 7.34 -17.96
C ASP A 133 -11.26 8.43 -17.86
N GLY A 134 -11.80 8.62 -16.64
CA GLY A 134 -12.93 9.50 -16.33
C GLY A 134 -14.22 8.74 -15.99
N ASN A 135 -14.31 7.45 -16.30
CA ASN A 135 -15.50 6.62 -16.05
C ASN A 135 -15.28 5.58 -14.96
N ARG A 136 -14.14 4.90 -14.99
CA ARG A 136 -13.85 3.78 -14.09
C ARG A 136 -12.41 3.87 -13.58
N TRP A 137 -12.20 3.30 -12.39
CA TRP A 137 -10.89 3.17 -11.80
C TRP A 137 -10.35 1.75 -12.01
N LYS A 138 -9.20 1.66 -12.66
CA LYS A 138 -8.47 0.42 -12.93
C LYS A 138 -7.20 0.36 -12.10
N ASN A 139 -7.01 -0.75 -11.39
CA ASN A 139 -5.84 -0.99 -10.55
C ASN A 139 -4.98 -2.09 -11.20
N PRO A 140 -3.65 -1.98 -11.15
CA PRO A 140 -2.76 -3.03 -11.65
C PRO A 140 -3.11 -4.42 -11.09
N GLU A 141 -3.29 -5.41 -11.97
CA GLU A 141 -3.58 -6.80 -11.58
C GLU A 141 -2.45 -7.47 -10.80
N LYS A 142 -1.22 -7.00 -11.02
CA LYS A 142 0.02 -7.51 -10.39
C LYS A 142 0.73 -6.41 -9.61
N PRO A 143 0.16 -5.94 -8.48
CA PRO A 143 0.88 -5.00 -7.62
C PRO A 143 2.08 -5.70 -6.99
N LEU A 144 3.06 -4.92 -6.50
CA LEU A 144 4.14 -5.46 -5.67
C LEU A 144 3.60 -5.99 -4.35
N LEU A 145 2.71 -5.21 -3.73
CA LEU A 145 2.05 -5.60 -2.48
C LEU A 145 0.53 -5.60 -2.64
N LYS A 146 -0.12 -6.69 -2.29
CA LYS A 146 -1.59 -6.73 -2.14
C LYS A 146 -1.99 -5.98 -0.86
N GLY A 147 -2.26 -4.67 -0.99
CA GLY A 147 -2.60 -3.79 0.12
C GLY A 147 -4.01 -4.06 0.68
N THR A 148 -4.21 -3.85 1.98
CA THR A 148 -5.52 -4.00 2.64
C THR A 148 -6.55 -3.01 2.12
N GLN A 149 -6.16 -1.75 1.90
CA GLN A 149 -7.04 -0.76 1.27
C GLN A 149 -7.40 -1.14 -0.17
N ARG A 150 -6.45 -1.71 -0.94
CA ARG A 150 -6.71 -2.24 -2.27
C ARG A 150 -7.77 -3.34 -2.23
N GLU A 151 -7.61 -4.31 -1.35
CA GLU A 151 -8.57 -5.42 -1.18
C GLU A 151 -9.96 -4.90 -0.80
N TYR A 152 -10.05 -3.94 0.13
CA TYR A 152 -11.30 -3.29 0.49
C TYR A 152 -12.00 -2.67 -0.72
N LEU A 153 -11.27 -1.92 -1.54
CA LEU A 153 -11.82 -1.23 -2.72
C LEU A 153 -12.27 -2.20 -3.82
N LEU A 154 -11.53 -3.30 -4.02
CA LEU A 154 -11.89 -4.36 -4.94
C LEU A 154 -13.19 -5.06 -4.52
N ARG A 155 -13.32 -5.44 -3.24
CA ARG A 155 -14.55 -6.07 -2.70
C ARG A 155 -15.78 -5.17 -2.85
N ARG A 156 -15.60 -3.87 -2.82
CA ARG A 156 -16.67 -2.89 -3.02
C ARG A 156 -16.94 -2.55 -4.49
N GLY A 157 -16.15 -3.07 -5.42
CA GLY A 157 -16.25 -2.72 -6.83
C GLY A 157 -15.86 -1.27 -7.16
N THR A 158 -15.21 -0.56 -6.22
CA THR A 158 -14.75 0.83 -6.42
C THR A 158 -13.62 0.89 -7.45
N ILE A 159 -12.75 -0.11 -7.45
CA ILE A 159 -11.69 -0.31 -8.45
C ILE A 159 -11.82 -1.69 -9.06
N GLN A 160 -11.28 -1.86 -10.27
CA GLN A 160 -11.25 -3.14 -11.00
C GLN A 160 -9.82 -3.46 -11.40
N GLU A 161 -9.43 -4.73 -11.29
CA GLU A 161 -8.11 -5.17 -11.75
C GLU A 161 -7.99 -5.07 -13.26
N ALA A 162 -6.84 -4.60 -13.72
CA ALA A 162 -6.50 -4.53 -15.14
C ALA A 162 -5.01 -4.71 -15.36
N ARG A 163 -4.66 -5.24 -16.52
CA ARG A 163 -3.29 -5.19 -17.02
C ARG A 163 -3.03 -3.76 -17.51
N ILE A 164 -2.06 -3.08 -16.92
CA ILE A 164 -1.69 -1.70 -17.25
C ILE A 164 -0.20 -1.66 -17.57
N SER A 165 0.12 -1.42 -18.82
CA SER A 165 1.50 -1.24 -19.29
C SER A 165 1.91 0.24 -19.26
N THR A 166 3.19 0.51 -19.47
CA THR A 166 3.69 1.89 -19.65
C THR A 166 3.04 2.59 -20.83
N ASP A 167 2.75 1.87 -21.92
CA ASP A 167 2.12 2.42 -23.14
C ASP A 167 0.65 2.76 -22.92
N ASP A 168 0.02 2.18 -21.90
CA ASP A 168 -1.37 2.46 -21.58
C ASP A 168 -1.56 3.74 -20.78
N ILE A 169 -0.51 4.32 -20.20
CA ILE A 169 -0.59 5.48 -19.30
C ILE A 169 -1.32 6.65 -19.97
N SER A 170 -1.03 6.93 -21.24
CA SER A 170 -1.64 8.03 -21.99
C SER A 170 -3.15 7.87 -22.25
N LYS A 171 -3.70 6.67 -22.07
CA LYS A 171 -5.15 6.39 -22.22
C LYS A 171 -5.97 6.85 -21.01
N TYR A 172 -5.29 7.16 -19.89
CA TYR A 172 -5.92 7.60 -18.65
C TYR A 172 -5.83 9.11 -18.46
N LYS A 173 -6.67 9.64 -17.58
CA LYS A 173 -6.71 11.07 -17.23
C LYS A 173 -6.10 11.31 -15.86
N HIS A 174 -6.34 10.40 -14.92
CA HIS A 174 -5.92 10.54 -13.53
C HIS A 174 -5.30 9.25 -12.98
N ILE A 175 -4.47 9.43 -11.96
CA ILE A 175 -3.96 8.36 -11.10
C ILE A 175 -4.31 8.71 -9.64
N SER A 176 -4.85 7.75 -8.90
CA SER A 176 -5.05 7.83 -7.45
C SER A 176 -4.00 6.99 -6.73
N LEU A 177 -3.41 7.55 -5.67
CA LEU A 177 -2.46 6.87 -4.80
C LEU A 177 -3.13 6.58 -3.47
N PHE A 178 -3.08 5.34 -2.99
CA PHE A 178 -3.75 4.96 -1.75
C PHE A 178 -3.04 3.79 -1.06
N ASN A 179 -3.19 3.75 0.25
CA ASN A 179 -2.74 2.64 1.11
C ASN A 179 -3.60 2.60 2.37
N ALA A 180 -3.25 1.80 3.37
CA ALA A 180 -4.03 1.72 4.60
C ALA A 180 -4.14 3.07 5.35
N MET A 181 -3.13 3.97 5.24
CA MET A 181 -3.11 5.29 5.89
C MET A 181 -3.68 6.41 5.02
N ILE A 182 -3.65 6.24 3.70
CA ILE A 182 -4.10 7.21 2.70
C ILE A 182 -5.34 6.62 2.03
N GLY A 183 -6.49 7.25 2.27
CA GLY A 183 -7.76 6.83 1.70
C GLY A 183 -7.79 7.02 0.18
N PHE A 184 -8.68 6.27 -0.47
CA PHE A 184 -8.91 6.44 -1.90
C PHE A 184 -9.52 7.80 -2.18
N GLY A 185 -8.92 8.55 -3.09
CA GLY A 185 -9.34 9.91 -3.42
C GLY A 185 -8.62 11.02 -2.63
N GLU A 186 -7.87 10.70 -1.56
CA GLU A 186 -7.09 11.71 -0.82
C GLU A 186 -5.89 12.24 -1.63
N ILE A 187 -5.33 11.40 -2.54
CA ILE A 187 -4.30 11.83 -3.50
C ILE A 187 -4.76 11.40 -4.90
N ILE A 188 -5.13 12.38 -5.72
CA ILE A 188 -5.44 12.20 -7.14
C ILE A 188 -4.56 13.17 -7.93
N LEU A 189 -3.86 12.64 -8.92
CA LEU A 189 -3.00 13.42 -9.79
C LEU A 189 -3.48 13.31 -11.24
N PRO A 190 -3.31 14.37 -12.06
CA PRO A 190 -3.47 14.23 -13.50
C PRO A 190 -2.38 13.31 -14.06
N ILE A 191 -2.67 12.60 -15.12
CA ILE A 191 -1.71 11.64 -15.70
C ILE A 191 -0.42 12.32 -16.17
N THR A 192 -0.48 13.61 -16.51
CA THR A 192 0.67 14.44 -16.89
C THR A 192 1.68 14.66 -15.76
N SER A 193 1.32 14.32 -14.52
CA SER A 193 2.24 14.35 -13.37
C SER A 193 3.24 13.17 -13.38
N ILE A 194 3.05 12.21 -14.26
CA ILE A 194 3.98 11.07 -14.41
C ILE A 194 5.03 11.44 -15.46
N ASN A 195 6.28 11.46 -15.03
CA ASN A 195 7.42 11.63 -15.93
C ASN A 195 7.93 10.25 -16.36
N ILE A 196 7.85 10.02 -17.64
CA ILE A 196 8.24 8.78 -18.32
C ILE A 196 9.69 8.88 -18.77
#